data_790537a4a8308e6c27afdd45cfd2874c
#
_entry.id   790537a4a8308e6c27afdd45cfd2874c
#
_cell.length_a   1.000
_cell.length_b   1.000
_cell.length_c   1.000
_cell.angle_alpha   90.00
_cell.angle_beta   90.00
_cell.angle_gamma   90.00
#
_symmetry.space_group_name_H-M   'P 1'
#
loop_
_entity.id
_entity.type
_entity.pdbx_description
1 polymer ?
#
loop_
_entity_poly.entity_id
_entity_poly.type
_entity_poly.pdbx_seq_one_letter_code
_entity_poly.pdbx_strand_id
1 'polypeptide(L)'
;SLLEIWNDKISEIGALIIKNRLEYLEILKKHAYKIFSEISGGNDELVLNYNSSISKNLDFSTPVKEIEENFRSKLQKLKSSELKCGSTLCGAHKDDLDVIINGYPAKNFASQGQQRSAALTFKLSEAIVLEEVTGESPVILLDDVMSELDPFRKEYLINNMGSRQVFIT
;
A
#
# COMPACT_ATOMS: atom_id res chain seq x y z
N SER A 1 4.90 -9.89 33.05
CA SER A 1 3.86 -10.90 32.74
C SER A 1 4.12 -11.50 31.36
N LEU A 2 3.56 -12.69 31.09
CA LEU A 2 3.68 -13.32 29.77
C LEU A 2 3.22 -12.37 28.63
N LEU A 3 2.16 -11.63 28.86
CA LEU A 3 1.64 -10.63 27.92
C LEU A 3 2.68 -9.53 27.61
N GLU A 4 3.46 -9.10 28.57
CA GLU A 4 4.49 -8.07 28.35
C GLU A 4 5.61 -8.58 27.43
N ILE A 5 6.02 -9.84 27.61
CA ILE A 5 7.02 -10.48 26.74
C ILE A 5 6.51 -10.51 25.28
N TRP A 6 5.23 -10.87 25.09
CA TRP A 6 4.63 -10.89 23.76
C TRP A 6 4.48 -9.47 23.18
N ASN A 7 4.09 -8.49 23.99
CA ASN A 7 3.98 -7.10 23.56
C ASN A 7 5.34 -6.53 23.14
N ASP A 8 6.41 -6.87 23.85
CA ASP A 8 7.77 -6.47 23.44
C ASP A 8 8.15 -7.07 22.08
N LYS A 9 7.89 -8.36 21.88
CA LYS A 9 8.18 -9.01 20.59
C LYS A 9 7.31 -8.50 19.44
N ILE A 10 6.03 -8.27 19.67
CA ILE A 10 5.12 -7.70 18.67
C ILE A 10 5.55 -6.27 18.30
N SER A 11 5.97 -5.47 19.27
CA SER A 11 6.44 -4.09 19.02
C SER A 11 7.73 -4.08 18.21
N GLU A 12 8.70 -4.93 18.56
CA GLU A 12 9.97 -5.07 17.87
C GLU A 12 9.78 -5.47 16.39
N ILE A 13 9.11 -6.61 16.17
CA ILE A 13 8.90 -7.15 14.82
C ILE A 13 7.93 -6.28 14.02
N GLY A 14 6.86 -5.81 14.66
CA GLY A 14 5.88 -4.95 14.00
C GLY A 14 6.44 -3.61 13.56
N ALA A 15 7.38 -3.03 14.32
CA ALA A 15 8.08 -1.81 13.93
C ALA A 15 8.90 -2.01 12.65
N LEU A 16 9.58 -3.15 12.51
CA LEU A 16 10.31 -3.50 11.29
C LEU A 16 9.38 -3.65 10.07
N ILE A 17 8.24 -4.32 10.26
CA ILE A 17 7.24 -4.47 9.19
C ILE A 17 6.70 -3.11 8.76
N ILE A 18 6.34 -2.25 9.71
CA ILE A 18 5.83 -0.90 9.41
C ILE A 18 6.88 -0.08 8.69
N LYS A 19 8.13 -0.12 9.14
CA LYS A 19 9.25 0.59 8.50
C LYS A 19 9.43 0.16 7.05
N ASN A 20 9.48 -1.14 6.80
CA ASN A 20 9.60 -1.68 5.45
C ASN A 20 8.42 -1.28 4.55
N ARG A 21 7.18 -1.23 5.10
CA ARG A 21 6.00 -0.76 4.35
C ARG A 21 6.09 0.72 3.99
N LEU A 22 6.57 1.56 4.91
CA LEU A 22 6.76 2.99 4.67
C LEU A 22 7.81 3.23 3.59
N GLU A 23 8.95 2.54 3.64
CA GLU A 23 10.01 2.62 2.64
C GLU A 23 9.53 2.12 1.27
N TYR A 24 8.85 0.97 1.23
CA TYR A 24 8.26 0.43 0.02
C TYR A 24 7.23 1.38 -0.61
N LEU A 25 6.37 1.98 0.22
CA LEU A 25 5.36 2.94 -0.24
C LEU A 25 5.99 4.16 -0.91
N GLU A 26 7.11 4.67 -0.39
CA GLU A 26 7.80 5.80 -1.01
C GLU A 26 8.38 5.46 -2.40
N ILE A 27 8.86 4.24 -2.58
CA ILE A 27 9.31 3.77 -3.91
C ILE A 27 8.09 3.61 -4.83
N LEU A 28 7.03 2.99 -4.34
CA LEU A 28 5.80 2.75 -5.10
C LEU A 28 5.15 4.06 -5.57
N LYS A 29 5.08 5.07 -4.72
CA LYS A 29 4.51 6.39 -5.03
C LYS A 29 5.14 7.03 -6.27
N LYS A 30 6.46 6.92 -6.43
CA LYS A 30 7.19 7.50 -7.57
C LYS A 30 6.64 7.00 -8.91
N HIS A 31 6.31 5.71 -8.98
CA HIS A 31 5.77 5.09 -10.19
C HIS A 31 4.25 5.27 -10.28
N ALA A 32 3.55 5.07 -9.14
CA ALA A 32 2.10 5.10 -9.10
C ALA A 32 1.51 6.46 -9.54
N TYR A 33 2.09 7.57 -9.12
CA TYR A 33 1.59 8.89 -9.49
C TYR A 33 1.71 9.14 -10.99
N LYS A 34 2.84 8.78 -11.58
CA LYS A 34 3.06 8.91 -13.03
C LYS A 34 2.08 8.02 -13.81
N ILE A 35 2.04 6.74 -13.48
CA ILE A 35 1.19 5.75 -14.17
C ILE A 35 -0.29 6.14 -14.06
N PHE A 36 -0.75 6.56 -12.87
CA PHE A 36 -2.14 6.97 -12.67
C PHE A 36 -2.52 8.19 -13.49
N SER A 37 -1.65 9.19 -13.51
CA SER A 37 -1.85 10.38 -14.35
C SER A 37 -1.94 10.00 -15.83
N GLU A 38 -1.07 9.14 -16.33
CA GLU A 38 -1.07 8.68 -17.72
C GLU A 38 -2.33 7.86 -18.06
N ILE A 39 -2.72 6.91 -17.21
CA ILE A 39 -3.93 6.07 -17.38
C ILE A 39 -5.22 6.90 -17.34
N SER A 40 -5.23 7.99 -16.56
CA SER A 40 -6.40 8.89 -16.47
C SER A 40 -6.42 9.98 -17.54
N GLY A 41 -5.42 10.01 -18.42
CA GLY A 41 -5.26 11.07 -19.43
C GLY A 41 -4.96 12.44 -18.82
N GLY A 42 -4.32 12.48 -17.65
CA GLY A 42 -3.98 13.70 -16.91
C GLY A 42 -5.16 14.35 -16.17
N ASN A 43 -6.31 13.68 -16.10
CA ASN A 43 -7.53 14.27 -15.53
C ASN A 43 -7.67 14.02 -14.02
N ASP A 44 -6.98 13.00 -13.49
CA ASP A 44 -7.11 12.60 -12.09
C ASP A 44 -5.76 12.68 -11.37
N GLU A 45 -5.81 13.12 -10.12
CA GLU A 45 -4.68 13.14 -9.18
C GLU A 45 -4.80 12.00 -8.18
N LEU A 46 -3.71 11.27 -7.94
CA LEU A 46 -3.62 10.20 -6.95
C LEU A 46 -2.76 10.65 -5.78
N VAL A 47 -3.24 10.40 -4.55
CA VAL A 47 -2.46 10.55 -3.32
C VAL A 47 -2.56 9.27 -2.50
N LEU A 48 -1.42 8.80 -1.99
CA LEU A 48 -1.32 7.58 -1.20
C LEU A 48 -0.77 7.91 0.18
N ASN A 49 -1.49 7.55 1.25
CA ASN A 49 -1.04 7.75 2.63
C ASN A 49 -1.08 6.44 3.40
N TYR A 50 -0.02 6.15 4.14
CA TYR A 50 -0.01 5.04 5.08
C TYR A 50 -0.81 5.41 6.33
N ASN A 51 -1.87 4.66 6.60
CA ASN A 51 -2.74 4.87 7.76
C ASN A 51 -2.37 3.87 8.85
N SER A 52 -1.51 4.31 9.76
CA SER A 52 -1.04 3.47 10.86
C SER A 52 -1.96 3.52 12.07
N SER A 53 -2.27 2.36 12.62
CA SER A 53 -3.05 2.20 13.85
C SER A 53 -2.29 2.58 15.13
N ILE A 54 -0.96 2.71 15.04
CA ILE A 54 -0.11 3.02 16.20
C ILE A 54 0.19 4.51 16.35
N SER A 55 0.38 5.24 15.23
CA SER A 55 0.65 6.68 15.23
C SER A 55 0.25 7.30 13.88
N LYS A 56 -0.25 8.54 13.88
CA LYS A 56 -0.68 9.25 12.67
C LYS A 56 0.46 9.90 11.89
N ASN A 57 1.64 10.05 12.51
CA ASN A 57 2.74 10.86 11.97
C ASN A 57 3.95 9.99 11.58
N LEU A 58 3.71 8.77 11.12
CA LEU A 58 4.79 7.90 10.66
C LEU A 58 5.03 8.13 9.17
N ASP A 59 6.31 8.31 8.83
CA ASP A 59 6.78 8.37 7.45
C ASP A 59 8.04 7.51 7.25
N PHE A 60 8.54 7.47 6.03
CA PHE A 60 9.71 6.66 5.68
C PHE A 60 11.00 7.11 6.40
N SER A 61 11.08 8.35 6.92
CA SER A 61 12.22 8.86 7.68
C SER A 61 12.18 8.47 9.16
N THR A 62 11.01 8.05 9.66
CA THR A 62 10.82 7.69 11.07
C THR A 62 11.72 6.51 11.45
N PRO A 63 12.58 6.66 12.48
CA PRO A 63 13.44 5.58 12.93
C PRO A 63 12.66 4.37 13.46
N VAL A 64 13.16 3.16 13.23
CA VAL A 64 12.54 1.92 13.73
C VAL A 64 12.29 1.95 15.23
N LYS A 65 13.25 2.49 16.00
CA LYS A 65 13.11 2.62 17.47
C LYS A 65 11.92 3.49 17.88
N GLU A 66 11.69 4.58 17.17
CA GLU A 66 10.56 5.47 17.44
C GLU A 66 9.22 4.77 17.10
N ILE A 67 9.17 4.01 16.00
CA ILE A 67 8.01 3.20 15.63
C ILE A 67 7.73 2.16 16.73
N GLU A 68 8.78 1.48 17.22
CA GLU A 68 8.69 0.48 18.29
C GLU A 68 8.16 1.10 19.59
N GLU A 69 8.68 2.25 20.00
CA GLU A 69 8.25 2.97 21.21
C GLU A 69 6.79 3.43 21.09
N ASN A 70 6.38 3.96 19.94
CA ASN A 70 5.00 4.32 19.65
C ASN A 70 4.07 3.09 19.73
N PHE A 71 4.50 1.96 19.17
CA PHE A 71 3.74 0.72 19.20
C PHE A 71 3.58 0.19 20.63
N ARG A 72 4.66 0.13 21.40
CA ARG A 72 4.66 -0.29 22.81
C ARG A 72 3.74 0.59 23.66
N SER A 73 3.85 1.91 23.49
CA SER A 73 2.97 2.89 24.16
C SER A 73 1.49 2.68 23.79
N LYS A 74 1.20 2.39 22.52
CA LYS A 74 -0.18 2.15 22.05
C LYS A 74 -0.75 0.86 22.65
N LEU A 75 0.00 -0.24 22.63
CA LEU A 75 -0.39 -1.50 23.27
C LEU A 75 -0.70 -1.32 24.76
N GLN A 76 0.13 -0.54 25.47
CA GLN A 76 -0.09 -0.25 26.88
C GLN A 76 -1.41 0.51 27.12
N LYS A 77 -1.71 1.52 26.27
CA LYS A 77 -2.96 2.27 26.34
C LYS A 77 -4.19 1.41 26.02
N LEU A 78 -4.04 0.42 25.13
CA LEU A 78 -5.16 -0.44 24.71
C LEU A 78 -5.30 -1.72 25.53
N LYS A 79 -4.39 -2.00 26.48
CA LYS A 79 -4.31 -3.25 27.25
C LYS A 79 -5.65 -3.72 27.79
N SER A 80 -6.42 -2.83 28.41
CA SER A 80 -7.72 -3.19 28.98
C SER A 80 -8.77 -3.55 27.92
N SER A 81 -8.73 -2.90 26.78
CA SER A 81 -9.64 -3.16 25.65
C SER A 81 -9.26 -4.48 24.95
N GLU A 82 -7.98 -4.73 24.75
CA GLU A 82 -7.46 -5.95 24.13
C GLU A 82 -7.78 -7.19 24.98
N LEU A 83 -7.62 -7.09 26.30
CA LEU A 83 -8.02 -8.16 27.22
C LEU A 83 -9.52 -8.47 27.17
N LYS A 84 -10.37 -7.44 26.98
CA LYS A 84 -11.82 -7.66 26.83
C LYS A 84 -12.19 -8.26 25.48
N CYS A 85 -11.50 -7.84 24.40
CA CYS A 85 -11.78 -8.31 23.04
C CYS A 85 -11.10 -9.64 22.72
N GLY A 86 -10.09 -10.06 23.49
CA GLY A 86 -9.29 -11.26 23.23
C GLY A 86 -8.42 -11.16 21.97
N SER A 87 -8.12 -9.95 21.49
CA SER A 87 -7.32 -9.72 20.27
C SER A 87 -6.55 -8.41 20.33
N THR A 88 -5.43 -8.34 19.61
CA THR A 88 -4.62 -7.12 19.47
C THR A 88 -5.35 -6.11 18.59
N LEU A 89 -5.44 -4.86 19.06
CA LEU A 89 -6.24 -3.79 18.42
C LEU A 89 -5.39 -2.78 17.63
N CYS A 90 -4.07 -2.87 17.66
CA CYS A 90 -3.17 -2.02 16.88
C CYS A 90 -1.99 -2.82 16.33
N GLY A 91 -1.28 -2.24 15.36
CA GLY A 91 -0.10 -2.83 14.73
C GLY A 91 -0.29 -3.07 13.23
N ALA A 92 0.75 -3.57 12.57
CA ALA A 92 0.81 -3.71 11.12
C ALA A 92 -0.38 -4.46 10.47
N HIS A 93 -1.06 -5.34 11.20
CA HIS A 93 -2.26 -6.07 10.75
C HIS A 93 -3.55 -5.24 10.81
N LYS A 94 -3.51 -4.06 11.42
CA LYS A 94 -4.62 -3.09 11.51
C LYS A 94 -4.37 -1.84 10.67
N ASP A 95 -3.18 -1.70 10.13
CA ASP A 95 -2.82 -0.58 9.29
C ASP A 95 -3.43 -0.73 7.90
N ASP A 96 -3.69 0.39 7.23
CA ASP A 96 -4.32 0.45 5.92
C ASP A 96 -3.58 1.44 5.01
N LEU A 97 -3.91 1.45 3.73
CA LEU A 97 -3.45 2.43 2.76
C LEU A 97 -4.63 3.32 2.34
N ASP A 98 -4.55 4.60 2.67
CA ASP A 98 -5.54 5.55 2.21
C ASP A 98 -5.22 5.97 0.78
N VAL A 99 -6.10 5.58 -0.14
CA VAL A 99 -6.07 5.96 -1.55
C VAL A 99 -7.00 7.13 -1.75
N ILE A 100 -6.47 8.27 -2.16
CA ILE A 100 -7.21 9.50 -2.38
C ILE A 100 -7.11 9.85 -3.86
N ILE A 101 -8.25 10.11 -4.49
CA ILE A 101 -8.34 10.55 -5.89
C ILE A 101 -9.05 11.90 -5.93
N ASN A 102 -8.43 12.90 -6.52
CA ASN A 102 -8.95 14.27 -6.62
C ASN A 102 -9.37 14.84 -5.26
N GLY A 103 -8.61 14.55 -4.20
CA GLY A 103 -8.86 15.01 -2.84
C GLY A 103 -9.92 14.23 -2.06
N TYR A 104 -10.53 13.18 -2.64
CA TYR A 104 -11.56 12.37 -1.99
C TYR A 104 -11.11 10.91 -1.78
N PRO A 105 -11.47 10.26 -0.65
CA PRO A 105 -11.19 8.86 -0.42
C PRO A 105 -11.77 7.96 -1.52
N ALA A 106 -10.90 7.24 -2.23
CA ALA A 106 -11.30 6.43 -3.39
C ALA A 106 -12.33 5.35 -3.02
N LYS A 107 -12.21 4.78 -1.82
CA LYS A 107 -13.12 3.74 -1.32
C LYS A 107 -14.60 4.15 -1.36
N ASN A 108 -14.89 5.44 -1.14
CA ASN A 108 -16.27 5.94 -1.00
C ASN A 108 -16.74 6.77 -2.19
N PHE A 109 -15.82 7.40 -2.91
CA PHE A 109 -16.15 8.45 -3.89
C PHE A 109 -15.62 8.21 -5.29
N ALA A 110 -14.67 7.28 -5.47
CA ALA A 110 -14.13 7.01 -6.79
C ALA A 110 -15.16 6.30 -7.69
N SER A 111 -15.26 6.74 -8.93
CA SER A 111 -16.00 6.04 -9.97
C SER A 111 -15.41 4.64 -10.23
N GLN A 112 -16.19 3.74 -10.83
CA GLN A 112 -15.68 2.42 -11.22
C GLN A 112 -14.44 2.52 -12.13
N GLY A 113 -14.43 3.47 -13.07
CA GLY A 113 -13.29 3.71 -13.94
C GLY A 113 -12.04 4.15 -13.17
N GLN A 114 -12.18 5.04 -12.19
CA GLN A 114 -11.09 5.47 -11.30
C GLN A 114 -10.57 4.34 -10.42
N GLN A 115 -11.46 3.51 -9.88
CA GLN A 115 -11.06 2.34 -9.07
C GLN A 115 -10.26 1.32 -9.91
N ARG A 116 -10.70 1.05 -11.15
CA ARG A 116 -9.98 0.19 -12.09
C ARG A 116 -8.62 0.77 -12.49
N SER A 117 -8.56 2.08 -12.76
CA SER A 117 -7.30 2.79 -13.02
C SER A 117 -6.34 2.65 -11.84
N ALA A 118 -6.82 2.86 -10.61
CA ALA A 118 -6.00 2.72 -9.41
C ALA A 118 -5.47 1.28 -9.22
N ALA A 119 -6.34 0.28 -9.38
CA ALA A 119 -5.94 -1.13 -9.29
C ALA A 119 -4.86 -1.50 -10.31
N LEU A 120 -5.04 -1.08 -11.58
CA LEU A 120 -4.06 -1.30 -12.64
C LEU A 120 -2.75 -0.56 -12.36
N THR A 121 -2.85 0.69 -11.90
CA THR A 121 -1.69 1.49 -11.48
C THR A 121 -0.86 0.78 -10.43
N PHE A 122 -1.48 0.22 -9.39
CA PHE A 122 -0.75 -0.52 -8.36
C PHE A 122 -0.04 -1.73 -8.93
N LYS A 123 -0.71 -2.53 -9.78
CA LYS A 123 -0.10 -3.73 -10.37
C LYS A 123 1.08 -3.40 -11.27
N LEU A 124 0.98 -2.37 -12.10
CA LEU A 124 2.09 -1.94 -12.95
C LEU A 124 3.24 -1.34 -12.11
N SER A 125 2.92 -0.56 -11.09
CA SER A 125 3.93 0.02 -10.19
C SER A 125 4.65 -1.07 -9.38
N GLU A 126 3.93 -2.07 -8.86
CA GLU A 126 4.51 -3.24 -8.18
C GLU A 126 5.50 -3.98 -9.10
N ALA A 127 5.13 -4.20 -10.37
CA ALA A 127 6.01 -4.87 -11.33
C ALA A 127 7.31 -4.08 -11.58
N ILE A 128 7.23 -2.74 -11.67
CA ILE A 128 8.40 -1.88 -11.84
C ILE A 128 9.28 -1.94 -10.59
N VAL A 129 8.71 -1.80 -9.40
CA VAL A 129 9.44 -1.85 -8.13
C VAL A 129 10.13 -3.20 -7.94
N LEU A 130 9.46 -4.31 -8.27
CA LEU A 130 10.06 -5.64 -8.22
C LEU A 130 11.27 -5.74 -9.14
N GLU A 131 11.16 -5.26 -10.38
CA GLU A 131 12.27 -5.27 -11.33
C GLU A 131 13.44 -4.40 -10.85
N GLU A 132 13.18 -3.22 -10.28
CA GLU A 132 14.22 -2.35 -9.71
C GLU A 132 14.95 -3.00 -8.52
N VAL A 133 14.22 -3.71 -7.66
CA VAL A 133 14.78 -4.31 -6.44
C VAL A 133 15.50 -5.63 -6.71
N THR A 134 14.95 -6.47 -7.59
CA THR A 134 15.49 -7.82 -7.86
C THR A 134 16.46 -7.85 -9.04
N GLY A 135 16.40 -6.86 -9.94
CA GLY A 135 17.10 -6.88 -11.21
C GLY A 135 16.50 -7.85 -12.24
N GLU A 136 15.39 -8.51 -11.93
CA GLU A 136 14.71 -9.48 -12.79
C GLU A 136 13.31 -8.96 -13.15
N SER A 137 12.95 -9.10 -14.43
CA SER A 137 11.62 -8.68 -14.89
C SER A 137 10.55 -9.67 -14.43
N PRO A 138 9.53 -9.23 -13.69
CA PRO A 138 8.47 -10.12 -13.21
C PRO A 138 7.55 -10.57 -14.35
N VAL A 139 6.94 -11.75 -14.18
CA VAL A 139 5.83 -12.21 -14.99
C VAL A 139 4.54 -11.56 -14.47
N ILE A 140 3.80 -10.91 -15.36
CA ILE A 140 2.54 -10.24 -15.02
C ILE A 140 1.37 -11.13 -15.43
N LEU A 141 0.47 -11.40 -14.49
CA LEU A 141 -0.78 -12.13 -14.71
C LEU A 141 -1.96 -11.16 -14.57
N LEU A 142 -2.74 -11.01 -15.63
CA LEU A 142 -3.91 -10.16 -15.69
C LEU A 142 -5.14 -11.02 -16.01
N ASP A 143 -5.90 -11.33 -14.95
CA ASP A 143 -7.10 -12.15 -15.05
C ASP A 143 -8.33 -11.27 -15.23
N ASP A 144 -9.09 -11.48 -16.33
CA ASP A 144 -10.31 -10.77 -16.72
C ASP A 144 -10.20 -9.22 -16.77
N VAL A 145 -8.98 -8.69 -16.82
CA VAL A 145 -8.75 -7.23 -16.79
C VAL A 145 -9.21 -6.56 -18.07
N MET A 146 -8.99 -7.24 -19.23
CA MET A 146 -9.27 -6.63 -20.53
C MET A 146 -10.76 -6.39 -20.78
N SER A 147 -11.63 -7.26 -20.24
CA SER A 147 -13.09 -7.09 -20.39
C SER A 147 -13.61 -5.84 -19.67
N GLU A 148 -12.93 -5.42 -18.63
CA GLU A 148 -13.34 -4.32 -17.74
C GLU A 148 -12.78 -2.96 -18.09
N LEU A 149 -11.80 -2.89 -19.01
CA LEU A 149 -11.15 -1.64 -19.40
C LEU A 149 -11.77 -1.05 -20.65
N ASP A 150 -11.85 0.29 -20.70
CA ASP A 150 -12.14 1.03 -21.92
C ASP A 150 -10.98 0.97 -22.93
N PRO A 151 -11.20 1.37 -24.20
CA PRO A 151 -10.18 1.28 -25.24
C PRO A 151 -8.88 2.02 -24.91
N PHE A 152 -8.96 3.20 -24.28
CA PHE A 152 -7.80 4.01 -23.93
C PHE A 152 -6.90 3.30 -22.90
N ARG A 153 -7.51 2.76 -21.84
CA ARG A 153 -6.79 2.02 -20.79
C ARG A 153 -6.20 0.70 -21.32
N LYS A 154 -6.90 0.03 -22.25
CA LYS A 154 -6.37 -1.16 -22.95
C LYS A 154 -5.11 -0.83 -23.74
N GLU A 155 -5.16 0.23 -24.54
CA GLU A 155 -4.03 0.69 -25.33
C GLU A 155 -2.85 1.09 -24.44
N TYR A 156 -3.12 1.85 -23.37
CA TYR A 156 -2.10 2.19 -22.38
C TYR A 156 -1.43 0.95 -21.79
N LEU A 157 -2.21 -0.03 -21.36
CA LEU A 157 -1.71 -1.27 -20.78
C LEU A 157 -0.79 -1.99 -21.76
N ILE A 158 -1.24 -2.22 -23.00
CA ILE A 158 -0.47 -2.92 -24.03
C ILE A 158 0.85 -2.20 -24.32
N ASN A 159 0.82 -0.88 -24.47
CA ASN A 159 1.99 -0.07 -24.81
C ASN A 159 3.00 0.06 -23.66
N ASN A 160 2.58 -0.10 -22.40
CA ASN A 160 3.41 0.07 -21.21
C ASN A 160 3.83 -1.23 -20.52
N MET A 161 3.51 -2.39 -21.09
CA MET A 161 4.01 -3.68 -20.58
C MET A 161 5.51 -3.87 -20.82
N GLY A 162 6.10 -3.13 -21.77
CA GLY A 162 7.52 -3.22 -22.12
C GLY A 162 7.92 -4.61 -22.64
N SER A 163 9.09 -5.07 -22.23
CA SER A 163 9.61 -6.42 -22.57
C SER A 163 9.17 -7.51 -21.59
N ARG A 164 8.25 -7.20 -20.65
CA ARG A 164 7.81 -8.16 -19.65
C ARG A 164 6.93 -9.24 -20.24
N GLN A 165 7.05 -10.45 -19.71
CA GLN A 165 6.12 -11.52 -20.04
C GLN A 165 4.78 -11.29 -19.35
N VAL A 166 3.71 -11.24 -20.14
CA VAL A 166 2.36 -10.95 -19.64
C VAL A 166 1.40 -12.03 -20.14
N PHE A 167 0.64 -12.58 -19.20
CA PHE A 167 -0.49 -13.47 -19.49
C PHE A 167 -1.79 -12.73 -19.22
N ILE A 168 -2.67 -12.72 -20.21
CA ILE A 168 -3.98 -12.06 -20.14
C ILE A 168 -5.06 -13.10 -20.44
N THR A 169 -6.06 -13.20 -19.56
CA THR A 169 -7.25 -14.04 -19.76
C THR A 169 -8.48 -13.20 -20.02
#